data_85571b12df13f1f7e5dee75bfb54f4d9
#
_entry.id   85571b12df13f1f7e5dee75bfb54f4d9
#
_cell.length_a   1.000
_cell.length_b   1.000
_cell.length_c   1.000
_cell.angle_alpha   90.00
_cell.angle_beta   90.00
_cell.angle_gamma   90.00
#
_symmetry.space_group_name_H-M   'P 1'
#
loop_
_entity.id
_entity.type
_entity.pdbx_description
1 polymer ?
#
loop_
_entity_poly.entity_id
_entity_poly.type
_entity_poly.pdbx_seq_one_letter_code
_entity_poly.pdbx_strand_id
1 'polypeptide(L)'
;NEMRCTACGNTVSLDERYNLRPVGEGSVCPELVSDWVLLERKKAEEDVKDPNFTYSGHVRVGKLPEHKTLKGDNTSVICGEGELRLDRSGLTFAGTVKGKPCSFHLTTEQVPTFGMCTDISRFYTFVEGEFMEFYPDRQDVLRWDHLTEEMHRVCGGKWQNVPYRHCD
;
A
#
# COMPACT_ATOMS: atom_id res chain seq x y z
N ASN A 1 -6.61 -19.62 -12.60
CA ASN A 1 -5.93 -18.34 -12.30
C ASN A 1 -4.74 -18.63 -11.41
N GLU A 2 -3.53 -18.62 -11.98
CA GLU A 2 -2.30 -18.82 -11.25
C GLU A 2 -1.66 -17.46 -10.93
N MET A 3 -1.15 -17.31 -9.72
CA MET A 3 -0.39 -16.14 -9.25
C MET A 3 1.02 -16.60 -8.94
N ARG A 4 2.01 -15.89 -9.46
CA ARG A 4 3.42 -16.22 -9.26
C ARG A 4 4.15 -15.07 -8.58
N CYS A 5 4.86 -15.40 -7.52
CA CYS A 5 5.76 -14.45 -6.86
C CYS A 5 6.96 -14.13 -7.75
N THR A 6 7.16 -12.85 -8.05
CA THR A 6 8.30 -12.42 -8.89
C THR A 6 9.64 -12.49 -8.17
N ALA A 7 9.66 -12.51 -6.84
CA ALA A 7 10.88 -12.56 -6.05
C ALA A 7 11.41 -13.99 -5.86
N CYS A 8 10.54 -14.97 -5.55
CA CYS A 8 10.98 -16.34 -5.23
C CYS A 8 10.45 -17.40 -6.20
N GLY A 9 9.60 -17.02 -7.15
CA GLY A 9 9.01 -17.93 -8.13
C GLY A 9 7.88 -18.82 -7.57
N ASN A 10 7.52 -18.68 -6.29
CA ASN A 10 6.40 -19.41 -5.68
C ASN A 10 5.12 -19.21 -6.48
N THR A 11 4.42 -20.27 -6.80
CA THR A 11 3.21 -20.19 -7.61
C THR A 11 2.04 -20.80 -6.86
N VAL A 12 0.92 -20.11 -6.89
CA VAL A 12 -0.32 -20.53 -6.24
C VAL A 12 -1.51 -20.34 -7.18
N SER A 13 -2.56 -21.12 -6.99
CA SER A 13 -3.85 -20.94 -7.62
C SER A 13 -4.95 -20.80 -6.58
N LEU A 14 -6.07 -20.20 -6.98
CA LEU A 14 -7.29 -20.20 -6.18
C LEU A 14 -8.22 -21.31 -6.67
N ASP A 15 -8.75 -22.12 -5.74
CA ASP A 15 -9.80 -23.06 -6.04
C ASP A 15 -11.19 -22.36 -6.10
N GLU A 16 -12.24 -23.12 -6.41
CA GLU A 16 -13.62 -22.60 -6.52
C GLU A 16 -14.18 -22.02 -5.20
N ARG A 17 -13.54 -22.33 -4.07
CA ARG A 17 -13.90 -21.83 -2.74
C ARG A 17 -12.96 -20.75 -2.25
N TYR A 18 -12.12 -20.19 -3.14
CA TYR A 18 -11.11 -19.19 -2.84
C TYR A 18 -10.01 -19.66 -1.87
N ASN A 19 -9.80 -20.97 -1.71
CA ASN A 19 -8.64 -21.47 -0.98
C ASN A 19 -7.41 -21.42 -1.87
N LEU A 20 -6.26 -21.12 -1.27
CA LEU A 20 -4.98 -21.13 -1.95
C LEU A 20 -4.47 -22.58 -2.10
N ARG A 21 -3.92 -22.88 -3.26
CA ARG A 21 -3.30 -24.17 -3.57
C ARG A 21 -1.93 -23.95 -4.18
N PRO A 22 -0.86 -24.57 -3.65
CA PRO A 22 0.46 -24.45 -4.25
C PRO A 22 0.47 -25.14 -5.61
N VAL A 23 1.16 -24.52 -6.59
CA VAL A 23 1.29 -25.02 -7.96
C VAL A 23 2.76 -25.28 -8.26
N GLY A 24 3.07 -26.53 -8.62
CA GLY A 24 4.43 -26.95 -8.91
C GLY A 24 5.24 -27.39 -7.68
N GLU A 25 6.36 -28.03 -7.96
CA GLU A 25 7.25 -28.57 -6.93
C GLU A 25 7.90 -27.44 -6.13
N GLY A 26 7.93 -27.57 -4.80
CA GLY A 26 8.51 -26.57 -3.89
C GLY A 26 7.66 -25.34 -3.62
N SER A 27 6.50 -25.21 -4.27
CA SER A 27 5.56 -24.12 -3.96
C SER A 27 4.84 -24.35 -2.64
N VAL A 28 4.73 -23.30 -1.83
CA VAL A 28 4.06 -23.32 -0.53
C VAL A 28 3.12 -22.14 -0.41
N CYS A 29 2.00 -22.33 0.27
CA CYS A 29 1.09 -21.23 0.62
C CYS A 29 0.27 -21.61 1.86
N PRO A 30 -0.24 -20.63 2.60
CA PRO A 30 -1.33 -20.88 3.55
C PRO A 30 -2.59 -21.32 2.80
N GLU A 31 -3.51 -21.94 3.50
CA GLU A 31 -4.76 -22.43 2.88
C GLU A 31 -5.68 -21.27 2.49
N LEU A 32 -5.75 -20.25 3.34
CA LEU A 32 -6.64 -19.10 3.15
C LEU A 32 -5.87 -17.84 2.71
N VAL A 33 -6.52 -17.03 1.89
CA VAL A 33 -5.99 -15.70 1.51
C VAL A 33 -5.80 -14.80 2.72
N SER A 34 -6.70 -14.87 3.71
CA SER A 34 -6.56 -14.13 4.98
C SER A 34 -5.26 -14.44 5.72
N ASP A 35 -4.85 -15.70 5.75
CA ASP A 35 -3.61 -16.11 6.40
C ASP A 35 -2.39 -15.57 5.66
N TRP A 36 -2.47 -15.48 4.33
CA TRP A 36 -1.42 -14.83 3.54
C TRP A 36 -1.28 -13.35 3.90
N VAL A 37 -2.39 -12.62 3.96
CA VAL A 37 -2.39 -11.20 4.38
C VAL A 37 -1.79 -11.03 5.78
N LEU A 38 -2.10 -11.94 6.72
CA LEU A 38 -1.51 -11.93 8.06
C LEU A 38 0.00 -12.17 8.04
N LEU A 39 0.50 -13.05 7.17
CA LEU A 39 1.95 -13.26 7.00
C LEU A 39 2.65 -12.03 6.45
N GLU A 40 2.06 -11.35 5.46
CA GLU A 40 2.61 -10.10 4.91
C GLU A 40 2.63 -8.98 5.95
N ARG A 41 1.57 -8.87 6.76
CA ARG A 41 1.49 -7.91 7.85
C ARG A 41 2.54 -8.19 8.93
N LYS A 42 2.70 -9.44 9.34
CA LYS A 42 3.76 -9.85 10.27
C LYS A 42 5.15 -9.48 9.75
N LYS A 43 5.38 -9.65 8.46
CA LYS A 43 6.64 -9.24 7.83
C LYS A 43 6.82 -7.71 7.87
N ALA A 44 5.76 -6.93 7.65
CA ALA A 44 5.81 -5.48 7.80
C ALA A 44 6.14 -5.07 9.25
N GLU A 45 5.50 -5.70 10.24
CA GLU A 45 5.81 -5.49 11.66
C GLU A 45 7.27 -5.78 12.01
N GLU A 46 7.85 -6.84 11.45
CA GLU A 46 9.27 -7.17 11.65
C GLU A 46 10.20 -6.12 11.03
N ASP A 47 9.91 -5.70 9.80
CA ASP A 47 10.75 -4.75 9.06
C ASP A 47 10.80 -3.37 9.75
N VAL A 48 9.67 -2.84 10.23
CA VAL A 48 9.62 -1.53 10.88
C VAL A 48 10.27 -1.50 12.27
N LYS A 49 10.65 -2.66 12.84
CA LYS A 49 11.41 -2.71 14.11
C LYS A 49 12.81 -2.14 13.94
N ASP A 50 13.41 -2.27 12.75
CA ASP A 50 14.68 -1.61 12.45
C ASP A 50 14.47 -0.07 12.44
N PRO A 51 15.15 0.68 13.32
CA PRO A 51 15.01 2.14 13.36
C PRO A 51 15.48 2.85 12.08
N ASN A 52 16.29 2.18 11.26
CA ASN A 52 16.79 2.70 10.00
C ASN A 52 15.97 2.21 8.78
N PHE A 53 14.92 1.44 9.03
CA PHE A 53 14.09 0.93 7.94
C PHE A 53 13.51 2.06 7.11
N THR A 54 13.64 1.92 5.81
CA THR A 54 13.00 2.78 4.82
C THR A 54 12.40 1.95 3.70
N TYR A 55 11.27 2.38 3.19
CA TYR A 55 10.65 1.79 2.02
C TYR A 55 10.40 2.88 0.98
N SER A 56 10.82 2.66 -0.25
CA SER A 56 10.63 3.64 -1.31
C SER A 56 10.28 2.98 -2.64
N GLY A 57 9.64 3.75 -3.49
CA GLY A 57 9.28 3.33 -4.83
C GLY A 57 8.78 4.47 -5.69
N HIS A 58 8.96 4.29 -6.99
CA HIS A 58 8.39 5.21 -7.95
C HIS A 58 6.88 5.01 -8.05
N VAL A 59 6.15 6.13 -8.10
CA VAL A 59 4.68 6.17 -8.18
C VAL A 59 4.24 7.18 -9.24
N ARG A 60 3.16 6.86 -9.94
CA ARG A 60 2.40 7.85 -10.70
C ARG A 60 1.36 8.48 -9.77
N VAL A 61 1.08 9.76 -9.99
CA VAL A 61 0.14 10.53 -9.14
C VAL A 61 -1.11 10.87 -9.94
N GLY A 62 -2.26 10.57 -9.36
CA GLY A 62 -3.58 10.93 -9.88
C GLY A 62 -4.26 11.96 -8.99
N LYS A 63 -5.00 12.88 -9.61
CA LYS A 63 -5.89 13.81 -8.92
C LYS A 63 -7.29 13.72 -9.52
N LEU A 64 -8.30 13.95 -8.70
CA LEU A 64 -9.66 14.10 -9.20
C LEU A 64 -9.77 15.35 -10.09
N PRO A 65 -10.56 15.29 -11.18
CA PRO A 65 -10.88 16.47 -11.98
C PRO A 65 -11.50 17.58 -11.12
N GLU A 66 -11.19 18.84 -11.42
CA GLU A 66 -11.72 20.02 -10.70
C GLU A 66 -13.24 20.12 -10.79
N HIS A 67 -13.83 19.63 -11.86
CA HIS A 67 -15.27 19.63 -12.09
C HIS A 67 -15.81 18.21 -12.18
N LYS A 68 -16.35 17.70 -11.06
CA LYS A 68 -17.15 16.48 -11.08
C LYS A 68 -18.53 16.79 -11.67
N THR A 69 -18.79 16.33 -12.86
CA THR A 69 -20.18 16.22 -13.30
C THR A 69 -20.77 14.94 -12.71
N LEU A 70 -22.01 14.99 -12.23
CA LEU A 70 -22.73 13.85 -11.65
C LEU A 70 -22.86 12.63 -12.59
N LYS A 71 -22.46 12.77 -13.84
CA LYS A 71 -22.51 11.76 -14.91
C LYS A 71 -21.14 11.42 -15.51
N GLY A 72 -20.04 12.00 -15.03
CA GLY A 72 -18.71 11.73 -15.53
C GLY A 72 -18.02 10.59 -14.79
N ASP A 73 -17.05 9.99 -15.42
CA ASP A 73 -16.12 9.06 -14.77
C ASP A 73 -15.51 9.72 -13.54
N ASN A 74 -15.74 9.11 -12.38
CA ASN A 74 -15.13 9.53 -11.11
C ASN A 74 -13.65 9.08 -11.03
N THR A 75 -13.02 8.83 -12.17
CA THR A 75 -11.66 8.33 -12.27
C THR A 75 -10.68 9.48 -12.13
N SER A 76 -9.67 9.31 -11.32
CA SER A 76 -8.57 10.26 -11.23
C SER A 76 -7.79 10.30 -12.55
N VAL A 77 -7.35 11.50 -12.89
CA VAL A 77 -6.47 11.72 -14.04
C VAL A 77 -5.03 11.67 -13.56
N ILE A 78 -4.22 10.81 -14.17
CA ILE A 78 -2.77 10.80 -13.92
C ILE A 78 -2.20 12.15 -14.37
N CYS A 79 -1.57 12.84 -13.46
CA CYS A 79 -1.07 14.19 -13.66
C CYS A 79 0.35 14.42 -13.12
N GLY A 80 1.01 13.37 -12.65
CA GLY A 80 2.36 13.47 -12.12
C GLY A 80 2.99 12.12 -11.85
N GLU A 81 4.25 12.17 -11.43
CA GLU A 81 5.05 11.00 -11.03
C GLU A 81 6.19 11.44 -10.11
N GLY A 82 6.74 10.52 -9.36
CA GLY A 82 7.88 10.77 -8.49
C GLY A 82 8.21 9.61 -7.57
N GLU A 83 9.14 9.86 -6.69
CA GLU A 83 9.56 8.90 -5.66
C GLU A 83 8.74 9.11 -4.39
N LEU A 84 8.16 8.05 -3.88
CA LEU A 84 7.50 7.99 -2.60
C LEU A 84 8.39 7.22 -1.63
N ARG A 85 8.56 7.73 -0.42
CA ARG A 85 9.40 7.14 0.63
C ARG A 85 8.67 7.16 1.97
N LEU A 86 8.68 6.03 2.65
CA LEU A 86 8.20 5.86 4.02
C LEU A 86 9.37 5.54 4.94
N ASP A 87 9.46 6.26 6.04
CA ASP A 87 10.37 5.99 7.15
C ASP A 87 9.73 6.42 8.49
N ARG A 88 10.47 6.40 9.58
CA ARG A 88 9.95 6.77 10.92
C ARG A 88 9.49 8.22 11.04
N SER A 89 9.94 9.11 10.17
CA SER A 89 9.46 10.50 10.15
C SER A 89 8.09 10.64 9.46
N GLY A 90 7.73 9.67 8.62
CA GLY A 90 6.47 9.65 7.88
C GLY A 90 6.64 9.34 6.41
N LEU A 91 5.72 9.82 5.61
CA LEU A 91 5.64 9.65 4.17
C LEU A 91 6.13 10.90 3.45
N THR A 92 7.16 10.76 2.63
CA THR A 92 7.73 11.84 1.82
C THR A 92 7.53 11.55 0.34
N PHE A 93 7.10 12.55 -0.41
CA PHE A 93 7.04 12.50 -1.88
C PHE A 93 7.94 13.57 -2.47
N ALA A 94 8.62 13.24 -3.55
CA ALA A 94 9.39 14.18 -4.36
C ALA A 94 9.24 13.83 -5.84
N GLY A 95 8.74 14.77 -6.64
CA GLY A 95 8.47 14.51 -8.04
C GLY A 95 7.89 15.70 -8.78
N THR A 96 7.03 15.43 -9.76
CA THR A 96 6.31 16.45 -10.51
C THR A 96 4.82 16.17 -10.50
N VAL A 97 4.02 17.23 -10.39
CA VAL A 97 2.55 17.17 -10.49
C VAL A 97 2.08 18.31 -11.38
N LYS A 98 1.28 18.02 -12.40
CA LYS A 98 0.84 18.99 -13.43
C LYS A 98 2.02 19.76 -14.07
N GLY A 99 3.14 19.04 -14.30
CA GLY A 99 4.36 19.61 -14.90
C GLY A 99 5.17 20.55 -14.00
N LYS A 100 4.85 20.64 -12.72
CA LYS A 100 5.56 21.49 -11.75
C LYS A 100 6.24 20.60 -10.70
N PRO A 101 7.42 20.99 -10.19
CA PRO A 101 8.03 20.33 -9.03
C PRO A 101 7.04 20.31 -7.87
N CYS A 102 6.92 19.15 -7.24
CA CYS A 102 6.05 18.93 -6.09
C CYS A 102 6.77 18.07 -5.07
N SER A 103 6.77 18.51 -3.83
CA SER A 103 7.25 17.71 -2.71
C SER A 103 6.38 17.96 -1.49
N PHE A 104 6.16 16.91 -0.70
CA PHE A 104 5.46 17.02 0.57
C PHE A 104 6.01 15.99 1.57
N HIS A 105 5.72 16.25 2.83
CA HIS A 105 5.99 15.32 3.92
C HIS A 105 4.75 15.25 4.82
N LEU A 106 4.30 14.03 5.08
CA LEU A 106 3.23 13.73 6.03
C LEU A 106 3.83 12.92 7.18
N THR A 107 3.66 13.38 8.40
CA THR A 107 4.12 12.62 9.58
C THR A 107 3.35 11.31 9.71
N THR A 108 3.90 10.34 10.44
CA THR A 108 3.20 9.08 10.75
C THR A 108 1.86 9.30 11.46
N GLU A 109 1.68 10.40 12.17
CA GLU A 109 0.40 10.76 12.80
C GLU A 109 -0.63 11.26 11.77
N GLN A 110 -0.18 11.98 10.74
CA GLN A 110 -1.05 12.51 9.67
C GLN A 110 -1.50 11.42 8.69
N VAL A 111 -0.73 10.35 8.54
CA VAL A 111 -1.03 9.24 7.63
C VAL A 111 -0.99 7.89 8.36
N PRO A 112 -1.98 7.61 9.23
CA PRO A 112 -2.01 6.35 9.99
C PRO A 112 -2.29 5.13 9.11
N THR A 113 -2.94 5.30 7.99
CA THR A 113 -3.30 4.27 7.00
C THR A 113 -3.61 4.94 5.67
N PHE A 114 -3.73 4.15 4.62
CA PHE A 114 -4.20 4.60 3.32
C PHE A 114 -5.63 4.14 3.03
N GLY A 115 -6.38 4.92 2.25
CA GLY A 115 -7.51 4.38 1.55
C GLY A 115 -7.02 3.61 0.31
N MET A 116 -7.57 2.43 0.06
CA MET A 116 -7.21 1.60 -1.10
C MET A 116 -8.39 1.42 -2.04
N CYS A 117 -8.08 1.27 -3.32
CA CYS A 117 -9.06 0.84 -4.30
C CYS A 117 -9.33 -0.67 -4.14
N THR A 118 -10.55 -1.11 -4.42
CA THR A 118 -10.95 -2.52 -4.27
C THR A 118 -10.18 -3.47 -5.19
N ASP A 119 -9.63 -2.98 -6.30
CA ASP A 119 -8.77 -3.72 -7.21
C ASP A 119 -7.30 -3.74 -6.80
N ILE A 120 -6.96 -3.11 -5.68
CA ILE A 120 -5.61 -3.02 -5.12
C ILE A 120 -4.59 -2.43 -6.13
N SER A 121 -5.06 -1.63 -7.09
CA SER A 121 -4.20 -1.03 -8.11
C SER A 121 -3.53 0.27 -7.63
N ARG A 122 -4.11 0.90 -6.61
CA ARG A 122 -3.68 2.19 -6.07
C ARG A 122 -4.13 2.40 -4.64
N PHE A 123 -3.48 3.30 -3.97
CA PHE A 123 -3.89 3.84 -2.68
C PHE A 123 -4.01 5.36 -2.74
N TYR A 124 -4.66 5.96 -1.76
CA TYR A 124 -4.88 7.40 -1.70
C TYR A 124 -4.81 7.93 -0.28
N THR A 125 -4.47 9.21 -0.19
CA THR A 125 -4.51 9.99 1.04
C THR A 125 -4.80 11.46 0.74
N PHE A 126 -4.96 12.26 1.78
CA PHE A 126 -5.11 13.71 1.65
C PHE A 126 -3.78 14.39 1.96
N VAL A 127 -3.35 15.24 1.05
CA VAL A 127 -2.16 16.09 1.19
C VAL A 127 -2.62 17.53 1.19
N GLU A 128 -2.45 18.23 2.32
CA GLU A 128 -2.91 19.62 2.50
C GLU A 128 -4.40 19.83 2.15
N GLY A 129 -5.23 18.82 2.41
CA GLY A 129 -6.66 18.83 2.12
C GLY A 129 -7.02 18.44 0.68
N GLU A 130 -6.06 18.22 -0.20
CA GLU A 130 -6.30 17.72 -1.55
C GLU A 130 -6.24 16.18 -1.60
N PHE A 131 -7.22 15.56 -2.25
CA PHE A 131 -7.22 14.14 -2.52
C PHE A 131 -6.17 13.79 -3.58
N MET A 132 -5.28 12.86 -3.25
CA MET A 132 -4.24 12.36 -4.14
C MET A 132 -4.23 10.84 -4.18
N GLU A 133 -4.15 10.28 -5.37
CA GLU A 133 -3.99 8.83 -5.59
C GLU A 133 -2.55 8.54 -6.04
N PHE A 134 -2.03 7.41 -5.57
CA PHE A 134 -0.70 6.91 -5.87
C PHE A 134 -0.80 5.54 -6.51
N TYR A 135 -0.17 5.38 -7.64
CA TYR A 135 -0.12 4.16 -8.45
C TYR A 135 1.31 3.63 -8.45
N PRO A 136 1.67 2.73 -7.51
CA PRO A 136 3.03 2.18 -7.47
C PRO A 136 3.35 1.36 -8.71
N ASP A 137 4.53 1.56 -9.28
CA ASP A 137 4.97 0.80 -10.46
C ASP A 137 5.12 -0.69 -10.16
N ARG A 138 5.45 -1.05 -8.91
CA ARG A 138 5.59 -2.44 -8.44
C ARG A 138 4.28 -3.15 -8.13
N GLN A 139 3.15 -2.45 -8.18
CA GLN A 139 1.84 -2.99 -7.78
C GLN A 139 1.79 -3.55 -6.36
N ASP A 140 2.55 -2.96 -5.45
CA ASP A 140 2.75 -3.38 -4.06
C ASP A 140 1.92 -2.57 -3.05
N VAL A 141 0.71 -2.21 -3.43
CA VAL A 141 -0.21 -1.35 -2.66
C VAL A 141 -0.43 -1.88 -1.23
N LEU A 142 -0.68 -3.18 -1.06
CA LEU A 142 -0.84 -3.78 0.27
C LEU A 142 0.44 -3.64 1.12
N ARG A 143 1.60 -3.70 0.49
CA ARG A 143 2.86 -3.52 1.19
C ARG A 143 3.01 -2.10 1.73
N TRP A 144 2.65 -1.10 0.92
CA TRP A 144 2.61 0.30 1.36
C TRP A 144 1.68 0.50 2.55
N ASP A 145 0.47 -0.08 2.48
CA ASP A 145 -0.52 0.04 3.54
C ASP A 145 -0.05 -0.62 4.85
N HIS A 146 0.35 -1.87 4.81
CA HIS A 146 0.84 -2.58 6.00
C HIS A 146 2.03 -1.88 6.66
N LEU A 147 3.01 -1.42 5.86
CA LEU A 147 4.15 -0.70 6.38
C LEU A 147 3.76 0.63 7.01
N THR A 148 2.81 1.36 6.42
CA THR A 148 2.34 2.63 6.95
C THR A 148 1.63 2.45 8.29
N GLU A 149 0.74 1.46 8.40
CA GLU A 149 0.06 1.13 9.64
C GLU A 149 1.02 0.70 10.74
N GLU A 150 1.98 -0.18 10.42
CA GLU A 150 2.96 -0.65 11.40
C GLU A 150 3.94 0.47 11.80
N MET A 151 4.33 1.33 10.85
CA MET A 151 5.15 2.51 11.16
C MET A 151 4.43 3.46 12.12
N HIS A 152 3.13 3.71 11.90
CA HIS A 152 2.31 4.49 12.80
C HIS A 152 2.25 3.89 14.22
N ARG A 153 2.17 2.55 14.34
CA ARG A 153 2.18 1.85 15.64
C ARG A 153 3.50 2.03 16.38
N VAL A 154 4.63 1.78 15.73
CA VAL A 154 5.95 1.86 16.38
C VAL A 154 6.37 3.29 16.71
N CYS A 155 5.82 4.28 16.03
CA CYS A 155 6.03 5.70 16.32
C CYS A 155 5.08 6.27 17.38
N GLY A 156 4.28 5.43 18.05
CA GLY A 156 3.41 5.86 19.15
C GLY A 156 2.08 6.45 18.69
N GLY A 157 1.61 6.10 17.50
CA GLY A 157 0.33 6.54 16.96
C GLY A 157 -0.89 6.02 17.74
N LYS A 158 -2.08 6.49 17.38
CA LYS A 158 -3.35 6.14 18.04
C LYS A 158 -3.63 4.64 18.09
N TRP A 159 -3.06 3.86 17.18
CA TRP A 159 -3.27 2.41 17.09
C TRP A 159 -2.21 1.58 17.81
N GLN A 160 -1.28 2.22 18.51
CA GLN A 160 -0.22 1.55 19.25
C GLN A 160 -0.71 0.39 20.14
N ASN A 161 -1.86 0.55 20.78
CA ASN A 161 -2.44 -0.42 21.72
C ASN A 161 -3.71 -1.10 21.18
N VAL A 162 -4.00 -0.98 19.88
CA VAL A 162 -5.15 -1.66 19.27
C VAL A 162 -4.68 -3.05 18.82
N PRO A 163 -5.10 -4.14 19.51
CA PRO A 163 -4.74 -5.47 19.06
C PRO A 163 -5.42 -5.76 17.70
N TYR A 164 -4.70 -6.48 16.83
CA TYR A 164 -5.38 -7.11 15.70
C TYR A 164 -6.42 -8.07 16.26
N ARG A 165 -7.68 -7.85 15.92
CA ARG A 165 -8.70 -8.87 16.16
C ARG A 165 -8.44 -10.00 15.16
N HIS A 166 -7.88 -11.08 15.65
CA HIS A 166 -8.00 -12.35 14.95
C HIS A 166 -9.48 -12.70 15.00
N CYS A 167 -10.09 -12.87 13.84
CA CYS A 167 -11.39 -13.54 13.79
C CYS A 167 -11.11 -15.01 14.11
N ASP A 168 -11.38 -15.40 15.36
CA ASP A 168 -11.41 -16.81 15.79
C ASP A 168 -12.55 -17.55 15.08
#